data_e86035831dc855cc1d47dab28af1ddb6
#
_entry.id   e86035831dc855cc1d47dab28af1ddb6
#
_cell.length_a   1.000
_cell.length_b   1.000
_cell.length_c   1.000
_cell.angle_alpha   90.00
_cell.angle_beta   90.00
_cell.angle_gamma   90.00
#
_symmetry.space_group_name_H-M   'P 1'
#
loop_
_entity.id
_entity.type
_entity.pdbx_description
1 polymer ?
#
loop_
_entity_poly.entity_id
_entity_poly.type
_entity_poly.pdbx_seq_one_letter_code
_entity_poly.pdbx_strand_id
1 'polypeptide(L)'
;EIHPEAKIGKRLFIDHGTGVVIGQTAIIGDDVTIYHGVTLGGVGRTDQRGEKRHPTIEDSAMIGAGAQVLGDITVGKHAKVGSNSVVTNDIPEGKTALGIPARVIGGDEVARGYGMPSREEMEQVNFTIDCIVKEMGHIRKELNIEGPSPATKPKKKKPAAKKKASTRKPAAKTEVKKSA
;
A
#
# COMPACT_ATOMS: atom_id res chain seq x y z
N GLU A 1 7.55 -19.92 -5.51
CA GLU A 1 7.08 -21.28 -5.15
C GLU A 1 5.55 -21.32 -5.10
N ILE A 2 4.95 -22.31 -5.74
CA ILE A 2 3.51 -22.55 -5.67
C ILE A 2 3.32 -24.03 -5.31
N HIS A 3 2.68 -24.28 -4.16
CA HIS A 3 2.42 -25.64 -3.75
C HIS A 3 1.41 -26.31 -4.70
N PRO A 4 1.62 -27.56 -5.15
CA PRO A 4 0.77 -28.22 -6.16
C PRO A 4 -0.68 -28.43 -5.72
N GLU A 5 -0.98 -28.43 -4.44
CA GLU A 5 -2.34 -28.56 -3.90
C GLU A 5 -3.07 -27.22 -3.73
N ALA A 6 -2.40 -26.10 -3.97
CA ALA A 6 -3.06 -24.79 -3.93
C ALA A 6 -4.16 -24.71 -4.99
N LYS A 7 -5.32 -24.20 -4.59
CA LYS A 7 -6.47 -24.04 -5.51
C LYS A 7 -6.42 -22.63 -6.12
N ILE A 8 -6.25 -22.56 -7.43
CA ILE A 8 -6.08 -21.29 -8.15
C ILE A 8 -7.18 -21.18 -9.19
N GLY A 9 -7.92 -20.07 -9.15
CA GLY A 9 -8.95 -19.72 -10.10
C GLY A 9 -8.37 -19.25 -11.45
N LYS A 10 -9.23 -18.64 -12.27
CA LYS A 10 -8.86 -18.21 -13.62
C LYS A 10 -8.21 -16.82 -13.60
N ARG A 11 -7.32 -16.59 -14.57
CA ARG A 11 -6.72 -15.27 -14.82
C ARG A 11 -5.96 -14.70 -13.62
N LEU A 12 -5.33 -15.56 -12.79
CA LEU A 12 -4.37 -15.09 -11.81
C LEU A 12 -3.23 -14.36 -12.54
N PHE A 13 -2.98 -13.13 -12.15
CA PHE A 13 -1.88 -12.33 -12.66
C PHE A 13 -0.81 -12.15 -11.58
N ILE A 14 0.41 -12.62 -11.85
CA ILE A 14 1.56 -12.43 -10.97
C ILE A 14 2.52 -11.47 -11.65
N ASP A 15 2.63 -10.26 -11.10
CA ASP A 15 3.53 -9.23 -11.60
C ASP A 15 4.89 -9.32 -10.88
N HIS A 16 5.97 -9.53 -11.66
CA HIS A 16 7.31 -9.75 -11.13
C HIS A 16 7.37 -10.89 -10.11
N GLY A 17 7.16 -12.13 -10.55
CA GLY A 17 6.94 -13.30 -9.70
C GLY A 17 8.06 -13.71 -8.72
N THR A 18 9.17 -12.96 -8.64
CA THR A 18 10.30 -13.27 -7.77
C THR A 18 9.87 -13.26 -6.29
N GLY A 19 10.18 -14.34 -5.57
CA GLY A 19 9.91 -14.43 -4.13
C GLY A 19 8.44 -14.65 -3.76
N VAL A 20 7.54 -14.92 -4.71
CA VAL A 20 6.15 -15.28 -4.42
C VAL A 20 6.11 -16.70 -3.85
N VAL A 21 5.41 -16.86 -2.72
CA VAL A 21 5.18 -18.16 -2.08
C VAL A 21 3.70 -18.37 -1.85
N ILE A 22 3.14 -19.45 -2.40
CA ILE A 22 1.72 -19.83 -2.25
C ILE A 22 1.66 -21.21 -1.58
N GLY A 23 1.13 -21.23 -0.35
CA GLY A 23 1.10 -22.43 0.48
C GLY A 23 0.02 -23.43 0.07
N GLN A 24 0.13 -24.65 0.60
CA GLN A 24 -0.62 -25.85 0.25
C GLN A 24 -2.15 -25.67 0.24
N THR A 25 -2.72 -25.11 1.29
CA THR A 25 -4.19 -24.99 1.42
C THR A 25 -4.70 -23.60 1.03
N ALA A 26 -3.87 -22.78 0.32
CA ALA A 26 -4.29 -21.50 -0.20
C ALA A 26 -5.38 -21.68 -1.26
N ILE A 27 -6.34 -20.77 -1.25
CA ILE A 27 -7.40 -20.68 -2.26
C ILE A 27 -7.34 -19.29 -2.87
N ILE A 28 -7.25 -19.23 -4.19
CA ILE A 28 -7.18 -17.98 -4.95
C ILE A 28 -8.33 -17.97 -5.95
N GLY A 29 -9.15 -16.95 -5.92
CA GLY A 29 -10.28 -16.73 -6.83
C GLY A 29 -9.87 -16.31 -8.23
N ASP A 30 -10.84 -15.84 -8.99
CA ASP A 30 -10.66 -15.37 -10.36
C ASP A 30 -10.13 -13.91 -10.39
N ASP A 31 -9.37 -13.55 -11.43
CA ASP A 31 -8.89 -12.18 -11.69
C ASP A 31 -8.04 -11.56 -10.55
N VAL A 32 -7.42 -12.38 -9.72
CA VAL A 32 -6.57 -11.90 -8.62
C VAL A 32 -5.23 -11.41 -9.17
N THR A 33 -4.72 -10.32 -8.59
CA THR A 33 -3.39 -9.78 -8.89
C THR A 33 -2.47 -9.94 -7.68
N ILE A 34 -1.29 -10.51 -7.89
CA ILE A 34 -0.26 -10.70 -6.87
C ILE A 34 1.05 -10.10 -7.36
N TYR A 35 1.70 -9.31 -6.53
CA TYR A 35 3.02 -8.75 -6.83
C TYR A 35 4.15 -9.60 -6.24
N HIS A 36 5.39 -9.25 -6.59
CA HIS A 36 6.60 -9.95 -6.11
C HIS A 36 6.70 -10.00 -4.59
N GLY A 37 7.40 -11.01 -4.09
CA GLY A 37 7.69 -11.16 -2.66
C GLY A 37 6.47 -11.45 -1.77
N VAL A 38 5.30 -11.67 -2.35
CA VAL A 38 4.08 -11.98 -1.60
C VAL A 38 4.16 -13.41 -1.06
N THR A 39 3.78 -13.57 0.22
CA THR A 39 3.61 -14.88 0.84
C THR A 39 2.14 -15.10 1.23
N LEU A 40 1.52 -16.15 0.69
CA LEU A 40 0.26 -16.69 1.16
C LEU A 40 0.60 -17.88 2.08
N GLY A 41 0.89 -17.56 3.35
CA GLY A 41 1.50 -18.47 4.31
C GLY A 41 0.53 -19.07 5.31
N GLY A 42 0.92 -20.21 5.89
CA GLY A 42 0.19 -20.80 7.00
C GLY A 42 0.69 -20.26 8.34
N VAL A 43 -0.24 -20.09 9.28
CA VAL A 43 0.05 -19.91 10.71
C VAL A 43 -0.47 -21.13 11.45
N GLY A 44 0.33 -21.71 12.32
CA GLY A 44 -0.10 -22.84 13.11
C GLY A 44 1.00 -23.89 13.33
N ARG A 45 0.66 -24.94 14.06
CA ARG A 45 1.57 -26.01 14.46
C ARG A 45 1.75 -26.97 13.30
N THR A 46 2.94 -27.51 13.18
CA THR A 46 3.33 -28.49 12.14
C THR A 46 2.60 -29.82 12.22
N ASP A 47 1.84 -30.06 13.29
CA ASP A 47 1.05 -31.27 13.53
C ASP A 47 -0.35 -31.25 12.87
N GLN A 48 -0.81 -30.11 12.38
CA GLN A 48 -2.10 -29.95 11.68
C GLN A 48 -1.97 -30.24 10.17
N ARG A 49 -1.47 -31.41 9.82
CA ARG A 49 -1.39 -31.83 8.42
C ARG A 49 -2.78 -32.03 7.83
N GLY A 50 -3.07 -31.35 6.72
CA GLY A 50 -4.33 -31.47 5.99
C GLY A 50 -5.42 -30.50 6.41
N GLU A 51 -5.25 -29.72 7.49
CA GLU A 51 -6.19 -28.66 7.85
C GLU A 51 -5.93 -27.39 7.06
N LYS A 52 -7.00 -26.61 6.85
CA LYS A 52 -6.94 -25.28 6.22
C LYS A 52 -6.14 -24.34 7.14
N ARG A 53 -5.01 -23.83 6.63
CA ARG A 53 -4.11 -22.95 7.38
C ARG A 53 -3.50 -21.83 6.55
N HIS A 54 -3.84 -21.76 5.27
CA HIS A 54 -3.40 -20.72 4.35
C HIS A 54 -4.60 -19.88 3.91
N PRO A 55 -4.39 -18.64 3.47
CA PRO A 55 -5.47 -17.71 3.21
C PRO A 55 -6.34 -18.12 2.01
N THR A 56 -7.55 -17.57 2.03
CA THR A 56 -8.46 -17.50 0.88
C THR A 56 -8.42 -16.08 0.33
N ILE A 57 -8.09 -15.95 -0.94
CA ILE A 57 -8.09 -14.69 -1.67
C ILE A 57 -9.27 -14.74 -2.64
N GLU A 58 -10.26 -13.88 -2.44
CA GLU A 58 -11.44 -13.86 -3.29
C GLU A 58 -11.20 -13.09 -4.60
N ASP A 59 -12.22 -13.13 -5.50
CA ASP A 59 -12.13 -12.62 -6.85
C ASP A 59 -11.70 -11.14 -6.91
N SER A 60 -10.88 -10.82 -7.90
CA SER A 60 -10.42 -9.45 -8.18
C SER A 60 -9.68 -8.75 -7.04
N ALA A 61 -9.25 -9.48 -6.02
CA ALA A 61 -8.41 -8.92 -4.97
C ALA A 61 -7.00 -8.62 -5.47
N MET A 62 -6.34 -7.66 -4.85
CA MET A 62 -4.98 -7.23 -5.20
C MET A 62 -4.07 -7.32 -3.97
N ILE A 63 -2.96 -8.06 -4.10
CA ILE A 63 -1.98 -8.25 -3.04
C ILE A 63 -0.68 -7.53 -3.42
N GLY A 64 -0.38 -6.45 -2.71
CA GLY A 64 0.77 -5.59 -2.96
C GLY A 64 2.12 -6.28 -2.68
N ALA A 65 3.17 -5.76 -3.28
CA ALA A 65 4.52 -6.33 -3.23
C ALA A 65 5.02 -6.55 -1.79
N GLY A 66 5.61 -7.72 -1.54
CA GLY A 66 6.17 -8.06 -0.24
C GLY A 66 5.14 -8.32 0.87
N ALA A 67 3.84 -8.27 0.58
CA ALA A 67 2.82 -8.51 1.59
C ALA A 67 2.85 -9.95 2.10
N GLN A 68 2.64 -10.10 3.41
CA GLN A 68 2.58 -11.38 4.09
C GLN A 68 1.15 -11.62 4.56
N VAL A 69 0.42 -12.50 3.88
CA VAL A 69 -0.96 -12.88 4.23
C VAL A 69 -0.91 -14.23 4.90
N LEU A 70 -1.19 -14.25 6.19
CA LEU A 70 -0.83 -15.38 7.05
C LEU A 70 -2.03 -15.95 7.80
N GLY A 71 -2.21 -17.26 7.70
CA GLY A 71 -3.24 -18.00 8.41
C GLY A 71 -4.46 -18.34 7.56
N ASP A 72 -5.43 -19.01 8.18
CA ASP A 72 -6.73 -19.29 7.56
C ASP A 72 -7.63 -18.05 7.67
N ILE A 73 -7.35 -17.06 6.85
CA ILE A 73 -8.06 -15.79 6.78
C ILE A 73 -8.58 -15.56 5.37
N THR A 74 -9.55 -14.68 5.24
CA THR A 74 -10.17 -14.32 3.96
C THR A 74 -9.86 -12.88 3.58
N VAL A 75 -9.32 -12.71 2.37
CA VAL A 75 -9.23 -11.40 1.70
C VAL A 75 -10.40 -11.31 0.75
N GLY A 76 -11.39 -10.47 1.06
CA GLY A 76 -12.65 -10.35 0.34
C GLY A 76 -12.50 -9.85 -1.09
N LYS A 77 -13.58 -10.00 -1.88
CA LYS A 77 -13.64 -9.55 -3.28
C LYS A 77 -13.23 -8.10 -3.42
N HIS A 78 -12.47 -7.78 -4.46
CA HIS A 78 -11.98 -6.43 -4.75
C HIS A 78 -11.18 -5.79 -3.61
N ALA A 79 -10.87 -6.53 -2.54
CA ALA A 79 -10.04 -6.00 -1.46
C ALA A 79 -8.59 -5.78 -1.90
N LYS A 80 -7.91 -4.87 -1.23
CA LYS A 80 -6.53 -4.52 -1.53
C LYS A 80 -5.65 -4.68 -0.31
N VAL A 81 -4.52 -5.33 -0.47
CA VAL A 81 -3.48 -5.42 0.54
C VAL A 81 -2.32 -4.53 0.10
N GLY A 82 -1.92 -3.60 0.96
CA GLY A 82 -0.79 -2.72 0.68
C GLY A 82 0.55 -3.44 0.68
N SER A 83 1.52 -2.86 0.01
CA SER A 83 2.88 -3.43 -0.05
C SER A 83 3.51 -3.55 1.34
N ASN A 84 4.25 -4.63 1.56
CA ASN A 84 4.91 -4.97 2.84
C ASN A 84 3.98 -5.04 4.06
N SER A 85 2.69 -5.21 3.86
CA SER A 85 1.74 -5.38 4.95
C SER A 85 1.76 -6.80 5.50
N VAL A 86 1.51 -6.96 6.80
CA VAL A 86 1.36 -8.27 7.46
C VAL A 86 -0.09 -8.46 7.88
N VAL A 87 -0.82 -9.28 7.13
CA VAL A 87 -2.25 -9.53 7.30
C VAL A 87 -2.46 -10.82 8.07
N THR A 88 -3.14 -10.74 9.21
CA THR A 88 -3.46 -11.86 10.09
C THR A 88 -4.93 -11.94 10.47
N ASN A 89 -5.76 -11.07 9.87
CA ASN A 89 -7.21 -11.02 10.09
C ASN A 89 -7.92 -10.84 8.74
N ASP A 90 -9.19 -11.18 8.70
CA ASP A 90 -10.02 -11.04 7.52
C ASP A 90 -10.09 -9.58 7.03
N ILE A 91 -10.11 -9.44 5.72
CA ILE A 91 -10.32 -8.15 5.06
C ILE A 91 -11.67 -8.19 4.34
N PRO A 92 -12.62 -7.35 4.70
CA PRO A 92 -13.92 -7.30 4.03
C PRO A 92 -13.82 -6.90 2.56
N GLU A 93 -14.85 -7.26 1.79
CA GLU A 93 -14.99 -6.91 0.39
C GLU A 93 -14.75 -5.40 0.12
N GLY A 94 -13.98 -5.09 -0.92
CA GLY A 94 -13.68 -3.74 -1.39
C GLY A 94 -12.84 -2.89 -0.43
N LYS A 95 -12.40 -3.44 0.70
CA LYS A 95 -11.60 -2.70 1.67
C LYS A 95 -10.11 -2.79 1.37
N THR A 96 -9.37 -1.86 1.94
CA THR A 96 -7.90 -1.87 1.86
C THR A 96 -7.33 -2.12 3.25
N ALA A 97 -6.32 -2.99 3.33
CA ALA A 97 -5.57 -3.23 4.56
C ALA A 97 -4.11 -2.83 4.38
N LEU A 98 -3.54 -2.08 5.34
CA LEU A 98 -2.17 -1.56 5.30
C LEU A 98 -1.47 -1.74 6.65
N GLY A 99 -0.17 -1.91 6.61
CA GLY A 99 0.71 -1.82 7.79
C GLY A 99 1.10 -3.16 8.41
N ILE A 100 1.80 -3.11 9.55
CA ILE A 100 2.34 -4.24 10.31
C ILE A 100 2.01 -4.03 11.80
N PRO A 101 1.01 -4.75 12.37
CA PRO A 101 0.02 -5.58 11.68
C PRO A 101 -0.91 -4.76 10.79
N ALA A 102 -1.43 -5.37 9.72
CA ALA A 102 -2.30 -4.69 8.78
C ALA A 102 -3.64 -4.31 9.44
N ARG A 103 -4.07 -3.09 9.16
CA ARG A 103 -5.37 -2.57 9.61
C ARG A 103 -6.23 -2.24 8.39
N VAL A 104 -7.49 -2.60 8.47
CA VAL A 104 -8.48 -2.25 7.45
C VAL A 104 -8.76 -0.75 7.53
N ILE A 105 -8.50 -0.04 6.43
CA ILE A 105 -8.88 1.36 6.29
C ILE A 105 -10.27 1.44 5.70
N GLY A 106 -11.13 2.23 6.34
CA GLY A 106 -12.55 2.38 5.97
C GLY A 106 -12.77 3.53 5.00
N GLY A 107 -13.80 3.38 4.16
CA GLY A 107 -14.38 4.46 3.38
C GLY A 107 -13.75 4.72 2.02
N ASP A 108 -14.37 5.64 1.29
CA ASP A 108 -14.07 6.01 -0.10
C ASP A 108 -12.69 6.70 -0.30
N GLU A 109 -11.87 6.73 0.72
CA GLU A 109 -10.55 7.40 0.74
C GLU A 109 -9.40 6.58 0.13
N VAL A 110 -9.67 5.38 -0.35
CA VAL A 110 -8.63 4.43 -0.83
C VAL A 110 -7.95 4.86 -2.13
N ALA A 111 -8.33 5.98 -2.71
CA ALA A 111 -7.69 6.53 -3.91
C ALA A 111 -6.35 7.23 -3.61
N ARG A 112 -5.93 7.31 -2.35
CA ARG A 112 -4.67 7.97 -1.98
C ARG A 112 -3.55 6.95 -1.88
N GLY A 113 -2.62 7.07 -2.80
CA GLY A 113 -1.54 6.13 -3.03
C GLY A 113 -0.79 5.67 -1.79
N TYR A 114 -0.49 4.41 -1.76
CA TYR A 114 0.53 3.72 -0.98
C TYR A 114 0.84 4.31 0.41
N GLY A 115 -0.07 4.14 1.38
CA GLY A 115 0.26 4.36 2.79
C GLY A 115 0.54 5.81 3.21
N MET A 116 0.24 6.78 2.37
CA MET A 116 0.30 8.19 2.77
C MET A 116 -0.93 8.51 3.62
N PRO A 117 -0.75 9.03 4.83
CA PRO A 117 -1.88 9.45 5.67
C PRO A 117 -2.74 10.49 4.96
N SER A 118 -4.04 10.45 5.18
CA SER A 118 -4.97 11.44 4.66
C SER A 118 -4.59 12.84 5.16
N ARG A 119 -5.08 13.87 4.47
CA ARG A 119 -4.86 15.25 4.93
C ARG A 119 -5.41 15.46 6.35
N GLU A 120 -6.56 14.86 6.65
CA GLU A 120 -7.21 14.95 7.96
C GLU A 120 -6.41 14.20 9.04
N GLU A 121 -5.91 13.00 8.71
CA GLU A 121 -5.01 12.27 9.62
C GLU A 121 -3.72 13.04 9.88
N MET A 122 -3.13 13.65 8.86
CA MET A 122 -1.95 14.51 9.01
C MET A 122 -2.26 15.77 9.83
N GLU A 123 -3.43 16.39 9.66
CA GLU A 123 -3.87 17.52 10.45
C GLU A 123 -4.09 17.13 11.91
N GLN A 124 -4.65 15.95 12.16
CA GLN A 124 -4.84 15.42 13.53
C GLN A 124 -3.52 15.08 14.22
N VAL A 125 -2.57 14.48 13.50
CA VAL A 125 -1.21 14.24 14.01
C VAL A 125 -0.52 15.56 14.33
N ASN A 126 -0.58 16.53 13.43
CA ASN A 126 0.02 17.86 13.64
C ASN A 126 -0.62 18.57 14.84
N PHE A 127 -1.94 18.49 14.99
CA PHE A 127 -2.63 19.06 16.16
C PHE A 127 -2.16 18.40 17.47
N THR A 128 -2.03 17.08 17.49
CA THR A 128 -1.52 16.35 18.66
C THR A 128 -0.09 16.75 18.99
N ILE A 129 0.77 16.86 17.98
CA ILE A 129 2.16 17.33 18.16
C ILE A 129 2.19 18.76 18.72
N ASP A 130 1.37 19.67 18.21
CA ASP A 130 1.28 21.05 18.69
C ASP A 130 0.81 21.11 20.16
N CYS A 131 -0.12 20.25 20.57
CA CYS A 131 -0.54 20.13 21.97
C CYS A 131 0.60 19.67 22.86
N ILE A 132 1.30 18.60 22.48
CA ILE A 132 2.48 18.07 23.24
C ILE A 132 3.55 19.13 23.36
N VAL A 133 3.87 19.83 22.27
CA VAL A 133 4.89 20.89 22.28
C VAL A 133 4.51 22.04 23.22
N LYS A 134 3.23 22.42 23.29
CA LYS A 134 2.74 23.44 24.23
C LYS A 134 2.87 22.98 25.69
N GLU A 135 2.45 21.76 25.98
CA GLU A 135 2.57 21.21 27.34
C GLU A 135 4.03 21.09 27.77
N MET A 136 4.90 20.60 26.88
CA MET A 136 6.35 20.61 27.16
C MET A 136 6.91 22.01 27.42
N GLY A 137 6.37 23.03 26.73
CA GLY A 137 6.74 24.42 26.94
C GLY A 137 6.33 24.93 28.35
N HIS A 138 5.16 24.53 28.84
CA HIS A 138 4.71 24.84 30.20
C HIS A 138 5.61 24.15 31.25
N ILE A 139 5.83 22.85 31.12
CA ILE A 139 6.69 22.07 32.01
C ILE A 139 8.09 22.65 32.09
N ARG A 140 8.67 23.05 30.96
CA ARG A 140 10.01 23.68 30.92
C ARG A 140 10.05 25.01 31.69
N LYS A 141 8.99 25.83 31.57
CA LYS A 141 8.92 27.08 32.32
C LYS A 141 8.83 26.84 33.82
N GLU A 142 8.01 25.86 34.23
CA GLU A 142 7.89 25.50 35.66
C GLU A 142 9.16 24.92 36.24
N LEU A 143 9.92 24.13 35.48
CA LEU A 143 11.16 23.48 35.92
C LEU A 143 12.41 24.38 35.67
N ASN A 144 12.23 25.57 35.11
CA ASN A 144 13.34 26.49 34.77
C ASN A 144 14.46 25.85 33.93
N ILE A 145 14.07 24.94 32.99
CA ILE A 145 14.99 24.22 32.10
C ILE A 145 15.14 24.98 30.78
N GLU A 146 16.36 25.50 30.53
CA GLU A 146 16.70 26.01 29.20
C GLU A 146 16.86 24.85 28.21
N GLY A 147 15.98 24.76 27.21
CA GLY A 147 16.01 23.77 26.14
C GLY A 147 16.22 24.39 24.76
N PRO A 148 16.56 23.61 23.73
CA PRO A 148 16.66 24.13 22.38
C PRO A 148 15.35 24.80 21.96
N SER A 149 15.46 26.03 21.43
CA SER A 149 14.32 26.77 20.87
C SER A 149 13.65 25.94 19.79
N PRO A 150 12.28 25.87 19.72
CA PRO A 150 11.61 25.16 18.65
C PRO A 150 12.10 25.69 17.29
N ALA A 151 12.55 24.74 16.45
CA ALA A 151 13.09 25.07 15.13
C ALA A 151 12.13 26.00 14.37
N THR A 152 12.63 27.13 13.93
CA THR A 152 11.89 28.09 13.11
C THR A 152 11.30 27.37 11.91
N LYS A 153 9.98 27.51 11.68
CA LYS A 153 9.26 26.93 10.54
C LYS A 153 10.06 27.17 9.25
N PRO A 154 10.28 26.17 8.42
CA PRO A 154 10.94 26.37 7.13
C PRO A 154 10.15 27.40 6.31
N LYS A 155 10.83 28.46 5.88
CA LYS A 155 10.22 29.49 5.03
C LYS A 155 9.60 28.82 3.80
N LYS A 156 8.28 28.95 3.60
CA LYS A 156 7.59 28.48 2.40
C LYS A 156 8.30 29.07 1.16
N LYS A 157 8.98 28.20 0.39
CA LYS A 157 9.48 28.59 -0.93
C LYS A 157 8.29 28.97 -1.79
N LYS A 158 8.25 30.21 -2.29
CA LYS A 158 7.25 30.65 -3.30
C LYS A 158 7.35 29.70 -4.50
N PRO A 159 6.22 29.25 -5.07
CA PRO A 159 6.26 28.44 -6.27
C PRO A 159 6.94 29.20 -7.39
N ALA A 160 7.93 28.59 -8.03
CA ALA A 160 8.62 29.16 -9.18
C ALA A 160 7.62 29.39 -10.32
N ALA A 161 7.60 30.63 -10.85
CA ALA A 161 6.73 31.00 -11.96
C ALA A 161 6.98 30.07 -13.17
N LYS A 162 5.93 29.40 -13.64
CA LYS A 162 5.97 28.59 -14.85
C LYS A 162 6.37 29.46 -16.05
N LYS A 163 7.57 29.27 -16.59
CA LYS A 163 7.96 29.83 -17.89
C LYS A 163 7.01 29.27 -18.94
N LYS A 164 6.30 30.19 -19.64
CA LYS A 164 5.45 29.88 -20.80
C LYS A 164 6.32 29.18 -21.87
N ALA A 165 5.92 27.97 -22.23
CA ALA A 165 6.54 27.26 -23.36
C ALA A 165 6.22 28.01 -24.64
N SER A 166 7.28 28.40 -25.36
CA SER A 166 7.22 29.01 -26.69
C SER A 166 6.70 27.98 -27.71
N THR A 167 5.59 28.28 -28.34
CA THR A 167 5.01 27.49 -29.43
C THR A 167 5.92 27.57 -30.65
N ARG A 168 6.66 26.48 -30.93
CA ARG A 168 7.33 26.29 -32.23
C ARG A 168 6.29 25.87 -33.26
N LYS A 169 6.15 26.66 -34.32
CA LYS A 169 5.42 26.34 -35.56
C LYS A 169 5.99 25.08 -36.21
N PRO A 170 5.17 24.17 -36.76
CA PRO A 170 5.66 23.05 -37.54
C PRO A 170 6.13 23.51 -38.93
N ALA A 171 7.31 23.03 -39.33
CA ALA A 171 7.90 23.24 -40.65
C ALA A 171 7.16 22.43 -41.72
N ALA A 172 7.07 23.00 -42.91
CA ALA A 172 6.36 22.51 -44.07
C ALA A 172 6.90 21.16 -44.61
N LYS A 173 5.95 20.33 -45.06
CA LYS A 173 6.24 19.08 -45.81
C LYS A 173 6.83 19.41 -47.15
N THR A 174 7.99 18.85 -47.45
CA THR A 174 8.59 18.81 -48.80
C THR A 174 8.02 17.60 -49.54
N GLU A 175 7.29 17.85 -50.62
CA GLU A 175 6.84 16.86 -51.58
C GLU A 175 8.05 16.29 -52.34
N VAL A 176 8.21 14.97 -52.35
CA VAL A 176 9.12 14.26 -53.27
C VAL A 176 8.31 13.83 -54.47
N LYS A 177 8.55 14.46 -55.63
CA LYS A 177 8.08 14.06 -56.96
C LYS A 177 8.68 12.71 -57.33
N LYS A 178 7.82 11.76 -57.69
CA LYS A 178 8.19 10.58 -58.49
C LYS A 178 8.39 11.05 -59.94
N SER A 179 9.47 10.61 -60.53
CA SER A 179 9.64 10.55 -61.97
C SER A 179 10.25 9.22 -62.37
N ALA A 180 9.54 8.56 -63.26
CA ALA A 180 9.92 7.52 -64.23
C ALA A 180 10.72 6.30 -63.77
#